data_01b9b9cdcb73f6c87eaa97f2d71d4753
#
_entry.id   01b9b9cdcb73f6c87eaa97f2d71d4753
#
_cell.length_a   1.000
_cell.length_b   1.000
_cell.length_c   1.000
_cell.angle_alpha   90.00
_cell.angle_beta   90.00
_cell.angle_gamma   90.00
#
_symmetry.space_group_name_H-M   'P 1'
#
loop_
_entity.id
_entity.type
_entity.pdbx_description
1 polymer ?
#
loop_
_entity_poly.entity_id
_entity_poly.type
_entity_poly.pdbx_seq_one_letter_code
_entity_poly.pdbx_strand_id
1 'polypeptide(L)'
;MNHPPTRPINSLGFERHGDKENSSFFEEYLVRLLEERDQMGLTAMIHEIDALMITVDPGHSIQYIAELTLMTSYHYLVTLESESHWTHVLRIDLDSPDILLREVKDPNLRGIFRSLNEVYPIGAKKPNSRYMGEIIRVDNLHDVVKLQHEREFRFFNQDEIRKLELPGNLAVSKPSPYTHNIVAYLQRKPDELRVYSLGVSVIHPEVQAAYATAKELQISLRINDLLMPVDHLATRVYSQNREVAILEYLSWSSYYFWGAYNIKDQNSSTNVTKSVHPVPESKSPAKVFTANNTPYFVNHLEKLPSPTETFVRNYGPRLHHMAIAVEDGMRDGIENIDFVVNAIAEQGKGFLLDVIGSKEQGLKQIFSNASEHSSLIIEYVQRYGGFDGFFTRENVAALTAAAGEEEGAKTS
;
A
#
# COMPACT_ATOMS: atom_id res chain seq x y z
N MET A 1 -17.42 6.04 20.88
CA MET A 1 -17.79 5.19 19.72
C MET A 1 -17.47 3.74 20.06
N ASN A 2 -18.38 2.81 19.78
CA ASN A 2 -18.05 1.39 19.96
C ASN A 2 -17.11 1.02 18.81
N HIS A 3 -15.89 0.67 19.13
CA HIS A 3 -14.98 0.09 18.14
C HIS A 3 -15.59 -1.19 17.58
N PRO A 4 -15.48 -1.41 16.25
CA PRO A 4 -15.85 -2.70 15.69
C PRO A 4 -15.01 -3.80 16.36
N PRO A 5 -15.57 -5.00 16.55
CA PRO A 5 -14.86 -6.09 17.19
C PRO A 5 -13.62 -6.48 16.35
N THR A 6 -12.48 -6.60 17.00
CA THR A 6 -11.27 -7.15 16.39
C THR A 6 -11.33 -8.67 16.39
N ARG A 7 -10.74 -9.31 15.37
CA ARG A 7 -10.57 -10.76 15.35
C ARG A 7 -9.23 -11.13 16.01
N PRO A 8 -9.16 -12.18 16.83
CA PRO A 8 -7.89 -12.68 17.34
C PRO A 8 -6.89 -12.97 16.21
N ILE A 9 -5.63 -12.65 16.41
CA ILE A 9 -4.58 -12.80 15.39
C ILE A 9 -4.47 -14.24 14.86
N ASN A 10 -4.74 -15.24 15.70
CA ASN A 10 -4.71 -16.65 15.34
C ASN A 10 -6.08 -17.25 15.00
N SER A 11 -7.13 -16.42 14.83
CA SER A 11 -8.50 -16.89 14.63
C SER A 11 -8.70 -17.76 13.37
N LEU A 12 -7.86 -17.58 12.35
CA LEU A 12 -7.98 -18.23 11.06
C LEU A 12 -6.84 -19.19 10.72
N GLY A 13 -5.96 -19.46 11.68
CA GLY A 13 -4.76 -20.17 11.30
C GLY A 13 -4.14 -21.08 12.31
N PHE A 14 -2.86 -21.00 12.36
CA PHE A 14 -1.93 -21.91 12.91
C PHE A 14 -1.35 -21.40 14.24
N GLU A 15 -1.39 -22.22 15.26
CA GLU A 15 -0.74 -21.94 16.54
C GLU A 15 0.59 -22.68 16.65
N ARG A 16 1.62 -21.96 17.10
CA ARG A 16 2.90 -22.49 17.52
C ARG A 16 3.06 -22.34 19.03
N HIS A 17 4.08 -22.99 19.58
CA HIS A 17 4.47 -22.73 20.95
C HIS A 17 4.85 -21.26 21.13
N GLY A 18 4.20 -20.56 22.06
CA GLY A 18 4.36 -19.13 22.29
C GLY A 18 3.40 -18.22 21.49
N ASP A 19 2.71 -18.71 20.46
CA ASP A 19 1.78 -17.90 19.67
C ASP A 19 0.59 -17.38 20.50
N LYS A 20 0.14 -18.17 21.47
CA LYS A 20 -0.95 -17.80 22.35
C LYS A 20 -0.58 -16.61 23.24
N GLU A 21 0.62 -16.62 23.79
CA GLU A 21 1.16 -15.55 24.63
C GLU A 21 1.37 -14.27 23.79
N ASN A 22 1.94 -14.40 22.59
CA ASN A 22 2.12 -13.30 21.67
C ASN A 22 0.79 -12.71 21.22
N SER A 23 -0.20 -13.55 20.94
CA SER A 23 -1.55 -13.10 20.57
C SER A 23 -2.23 -12.38 21.73
N SER A 24 -2.13 -12.89 22.93
CA SER A 24 -2.71 -12.27 24.13
C SER A 24 -2.07 -10.91 24.41
N PHE A 25 -0.73 -10.82 24.28
CA PHE A 25 -0.01 -9.55 24.40
C PHE A 25 -0.46 -8.55 23.34
N PHE A 26 -0.51 -8.96 22.07
CA PHE A 26 -0.94 -8.09 20.98
C PHE A 26 -2.37 -7.59 21.17
N GLU A 27 -3.30 -8.48 21.55
CA GLU A 27 -4.70 -8.14 21.79
C GLU A 27 -4.87 -7.16 22.95
N GLU A 28 -4.12 -7.33 24.05
CA GLU A 28 -4.12 -6.40 25.18
C GLU A 28 -3.63 -5.01 24.77
N TYR A 29 -2.50 -4.93 24.05
CA TYR A 29 -1.95 -3.66 23.58
C TYR A 29 -2.84 -3.00 22.55
N LEU A 30 -3.51 -3.77 21.70
CA LEU A 30 -4.42 -3.27 20.68
C LEU A 30 -5.61 -2.54 21.33
N VAL A 31 -6.26 -3.15 22.31
CA VAL A 31 -7.39 -2.54 23.04
C VAL A 31 -6.93 -1.24 23.70
N ARG A 32 -5.85 -1.29 24.45
CA ARG A 32 -5.30 -0.14 25.15
C ARG A 32 -4.94 1.01 24.20
N LEU A 33 -4.29 0.70 23.08
CA LEU A 33 -3.94 1.70 22.07
C LEU A 33 -5.18 2.40 21.50
N LEU A 34 -6.21 1.64 21.17
CA LEU A 34 -7.45 2.19 20.61
C LEU A 34 -8.19 3.06 21.66
N GLU A 35 -8.23 2.63 22.92
CA GLU A 35 -8.79 3.42 24.03
C GLU A 35 -8.01 4.72 24.27
N GLU A 36 -6.68 4.67 24.32
CA GLU A 36 -5.82 5.87 24.48
C GLU A 36 -6.04 6.85 23.31
N ARG A 37 -6.07 6.35 22.07
CA ARG A 37 -6.31 7.17 20.88
C ARG A 37 -7.67 7.86 20.92
N ASP A 38 -8.72 7.17 21.39
CA ASP A 38 -10.06 7.74 21.54
C ASP A 38 -10.13 8.76 22.67
N GLN A 39 -9.52 8.48 23.82
CA GLN A 39 -9.45 9.41 24.96
C GLN A 39 -8.74 10.71 24.60
N MET A 40 -7.72 10.63 23.73
CA MET A 40 -7.01 11.81 23.20
C MET A 40 -7.80 12.53 22.09
N GLY A 41 -8.90 11.98 21.60
CA GLY A 41 -9.68 12.53 20.49
C GLY A 41 -9.08 12.33 19.10
N LEU A 42 -7.97 11.60 18.97
CA LEU A 42 -7.27 11.38 17.71
C LEU A 42 -8.13 10.63 16.68
N THR A 43 -8.93 9.66 17.10
CA THR A 43 -9.84 8.93 16.21
C THR A 43 -10.86 9.85 15.53
N ALA A 44 -11.30 10.91 16.20
CA ALA A 44 -12.25 11.87 15.63
C ALA A 44 -11.58 12.90 14.70
N MET A 45 -10.29 13.17 14.90
CA MET A 45 -9.54 14.19 14.14
C MET A 45 -8.78 13.64 12.93
N ILE A 46 -8.48 12.33 12.91
CA ILE A 46 -7.74 11.65 11.83
C ILE A 46 -8.74 10.87 11.00
N HIS A 47 -8.68 11.03 9.69
CA HIS A 47 -9.68 10.50 8.77
C HIS A 47 -9.10 9.52 7.74
N GLU A 48 -9.54 9.63 6.48
CA GLU A 48 -9.16 8.77 5.36
C GLU A 48 -7.76 9.08 4.82
N ILE A 49 -7.24 8.15 4.03
CA ILE A 49 -6.03 8.36 3.23
C ILE A 49 -6.39 9.28 2.05
N ASP A 50 -5.72 10.42 1.98
CA ASP A 50 -5.89 11.42 0.91
C ASP A 50 -4.96 11.17 -0.28
N ALA A 51 -3.77 10.64 -0.04
CA ALA A 51 -2.84 10.30 -1.10
C ALA A 51 -1.86 9.20 -0.73
N LEU A 52 -1.34 8.54 -1.76
CA LEU A 52 -0.26 7.57 -1.74
C LEU A 52 0.97 8.21 -2.35
N MET A 53 2.10 8.17 -1.66
CA MET A 53 3.36 8.71 -2.17
C MET A 53 4.25 7.59 -2.68
N ILE A 54 4.66 7.68 -3.94
CA ILE A 54 5.56 6.74 -4.60
C ILE A 54 6.70 7.52 -5.20
N THR A 55 7.93 7.04 -5.06
CA THR A 55 9.09 7.61 -5.75
C THR A 55 9.68 6.58 -6.72
N VAL A 56 10.23 7.06 -7.83
CA VAL A 56 10.87 6.25 -8.87
C VAL A 56 12.24 6.81 -9.22
N ASP A 57 13.05 5.99 -9.85
CA ASP A 57 14.35 6.41 -10.37
C ASP A 57 14.20 7.34 -11.59
N PRO A 58 15.22 8.16 -11.91
CA PRO A 58 15.19 9.06 -13.05
C PRO A 58 14.85 8.35 -14.36
N GLY A 59 13.95 8.95 -15.14
CA GLY A 59 13.50 8.43 -16.43
C GLY A 59 12.41 7.35 -16.35
N HIS A 60 11.87 7.05 -15.16
CA HIS A 60 10.88 6.00 -15.00
C HIS A 60 9.44 6.51 -14.82
N SER A 61 9.22 7.79 -14.51
CA SER A 61 7.87 8.29 -14.19
C SER A 61 6.91 8.25 -15.37
N ILE A 62 7.38 8.61 -16.56
CA ILE A 62 6.54 8.68 -17.78
C ILE A 62 5.97 7.29 -18.11
N GLN A 63 6.84 6.27 -18.15
CA GLN A 63 6.43 4.89 -18.44
C GLN A 63 5.57 4.31 -17.31
N TYR A 64 5.88 4.65 -16.05
CA TYR A 64 5.10 4.19 -14.94
C TYR A 64 3.71 4.84 -14.88
N ILE A 65 3.57 6.10 -15.30
CA ILE A 65 2.25 6.76 -15.45
C ILE A 65 1.44 6.07 -16.54
N ALA A 66 2.05 5.74 -17.68
CA ALA A 66 1.38 4.98 -18.73
C ALA A 66 0.92 3.60 -18.24
N GLU A 67 1.77 2.91 -17.47
CA GLU A 67 1.45 1.61 -16.86
C GLU A 67 0.29 1.75 -15.86
N LEU A 68 0.36 2.70 -14.91
CA LEU A 68 -0.71 2.96 -13.95
C LEU A 68 -2.02 3.35 -14.66
N THR A 69 -1.96 4.16 -15.72
CA THR A 69 -3.15 4.56 -16.47
C THR A 69 -3.81 3.36 -17.16
N LEU A 70 -3.02 2.43 -17.73
CA LEU A 70 -3.53 1.22 -18.35
C LEU A 70 -4.15 0.26 -17.33
N MET A 71 -3.48 0.09 -16.19
CA MET A 71 -3.78 -0.96 -15.22
C MET A 71 -4.70 -0.51 -14.07
N THR A 72 -5.05 0.77 -13.98
CA THR A 72 -5.87 1.33 -12.89
C THR A 72 -6.83 2.37 -13.41
N SER A 73 -7.71 2.87 -12.55
CA SER A 73 -8.62 3.99 -12.88
C SER A 73 -8.00 5.38 -12.71
N TYR A 74 -6.70 5.49 -12.41
CA TYR A 74 -6.04 6.77 -12.21
C TYR A 74 -5.87 7.59 -13.49
N HIS A 75 -6.02 8.92 -13.37
CA HIS A 75 -5.84 9.91 -14.43
C HIS A 75 -4.73 10.89 -14.06
N TYR A 76 -3.84 11.19 -14.99
CA TYR A 76 -2.86 12.27 -14.79
C TYR A 76 -3.58 13.62 -14.70
N LEU A 77 -3.31 14.37 -13.64
CA LEU A 77 -3.91 15.68 -13.38
C LEU A 77 -2.92 16.83 -13.68
N VAL A 78 -1.75 16.80 -13.07
CA VAL A 78 -0.77 17.89 -13.13
C VAL A 78 0.60 17.39 -12.64
N THR A 79 1.66 18.07 -13.04
CA THR A 79 3.00 17.93 -12.45
C THR A 79 3.30 19.13 -11.56
N LEU A 80 3.75 18.88 -10.35
CA LEU A 80 4.33 19.86 -9.45
C LEU A 80 5.84 19.81 -9.65
N GLU A 81 6.39 20.85 -10.29
CA GLU A 81 7.80 20.91 -10.61
C GLU A 81 8.55 21.71 -9.55
N SER A 82 9.53 21.06 -8.91
CA SER A 82 10.46 21.68 -7.98
C SER A 82 11.89 21.66 -8.52
N GLU A 83 12.85 22.16 -7.78
CA GLU A 83 14.25 22.24 -8.22
C GLU A 83 14.82 20.87 -8.56
N SER A 84 14.62 19.87 -7.69
CA SER A 84 15.24 18.54 -7.82
C SER A 84 14.27 17.40 -8.13
N HIS A 85 12.95 17.65 -8.17
CA HIS A 85 11.94 16.62 -8.41
C HIS A 85 10.85 17.09 -9.37
N TRP A 86 10.28 16.11 -10.08
CA TRP A 86 8.92 16.15 -10.58
C TRP A 86 8.01 15.35 -9.66
N THR A 87 6.86 15.89 -9.32
CA THR A 87 5.82 15.17 -8.58
C THR A 87 4.54 15.17 -9.41
N HIS A 88 4.24 14.05 -10.03
CA HIS A 88 3.04 13.88 -10.85
C HIS A 88 1.87 13.50 -9.97
N VAL A 89 0.77 14.25 -10.07
CA VAL A 89 -0.46 13.99 -9.33
C VAL A 89 -1.39 13.19 -10.24
N LEU A 90 -1.75 11.98 -9.80
CA LEU A 90 -2.76 11.16 -10.45
C LEU A 90 -3.97 11.07 -9.53
N ARG A 91 -5.17 11.13 -10.09
CA ARG A 91 -6.45 11.15 -9.37
C ARG A 91 -7.48 10.26 -10.04
N ILE A 92 -8.32 9.60 -9.25
CA ILE A 92 -9.53 8.94 -9.73
C ILE A 92 -10.70 9.92 -9.60
N ASP A 93 -11.00 10.31 -8.37
CA ASP A 93 -12.06 11.22 -7.95
C ASP A 93 -11.68 11.94 -6.65
N LEU A 94 -12.61 12.65 -6.03
CA LEU A 94 -12.36 13.37 -4.78
C LEU A 94 -12.45 12.50 -3.53
N ASP A 95 -13.02 11.29 -3.63
CA ASP A 95 -13.22 10.39 -2.52
C ASP A 95 -12.13 9.32 -2.41
N SER A 96 -11.46 9.03 -3.54
CA SER A 96 -10.34 8.09 -3.61
C SER A 96 -9.00 8.80 -3.37
N PRO A 97 -7.98 8.14 -2.79
CA PRO A 97 -6.66 8.76 -2.59
C PRO A 97 -5.99 9.11 -3.91
N ASP A 98 -5.31 10.25 -3.97
CA ASP A 98 -4.42 10.58 -5.08
C ASP A 98 -3.18 9.68 -5.08
N ILE A 99 -2.48 9.57 -6.21
CA ILE A 99 -1.08 9.12 -6.23
C ILE A 99 -0.19 10.35 -6.49
N LEU A 100 0.76 10.58 -5.59
CA LEU A 100 1.88 11.49 -5.79
C LEU A 100 3.07 10.68 -6.25
N LEU A 101 3.28 10.60 -7.56
CA LEU A 101 4.42 9.92 -8.16
C LEU A 101 5.58 10.88 -8.30
N ARG A 102 6.64 10.64 -7.57
CA ARG A 102 7.83 11.50 -7.51
C ARG A 102 8.98 10.90 -8.29
N GLU A 103 9.62 11.72 -9.11
CA GLU A 103 10.87 11.37 -9.78
C GLU A 103 11.94 12.38 -9.40
N VAL A 104 13.11 11.90 -8.98
CA VAL A 104 14.28 12.74 -8.77
C VAL A 104 14.92 13.10 -10.12
N LYS A 105 15.23 14.39 -10.35
CA LYS A 105 15.83 14.87 -11.61
C LYS A 105 17.31 14.48 -11.75
N ASP A 106 18.06 14.51 -10.65
CA ASP A 106 19.47 14.13 -10.60
C ASP A 106 19.65 12.75 -9.96
N PRO A 107 20.17 11.74 -10.70
CA PRO A 107 20.41 10.40 -10.17
C PRO A 107 21.40 10.35 -9.01
N ASN A 108 22.21 11.39 -8.83
CA ASN A 108 23.17 11.46 -7.72
C ASN A 108 22.58 12.06 -6.44
N LEU A 109 21.37 12.59 -6.51
CA LEU A 109 20.71 13.14 -5.34
C LEU A 109 20.48 12.04 -4.29
N ARG A 110 20.97 12.29 -3.07
CA ARG A 110 20.80 11.38 -1.93
C ARG A 110 19.72 11.89 -1.01
N GLY A 111 18.59 11.21 -1.03
CA GLY A 111 17.53 11.36 -0.05
C GLY A 111 17.54 10.24 1.00
N ILE A 112 16.74 10.41 2.05
CA ILE A 112 16.60 9.41 3.12
C ILE A 112 16.16 8.04 2.62
N PHE A 113 15.27 8.02 1.61
CA PHE A 113 14.74 6.77 1.06
C PHE A 113 15.78 6.03 0.21
N ARG A 114 16.67 6.75 -0.47
CA ARG A 114 17.80 6.17 -1.18
C ARG A 114 18.72 5.40 -0.24
N SER A 115 19.07 6.00 0.89
CA SER A 115 19.91 5.35 1.92
C SER A 115 19.24 4.10 2.49
N LEU A 116 17.93 4.09 2.62
CA LEU A 116 17.16 2.91 3.03
C LEU A 116 17.17 1.79 1.97
N ASN A 117 17.12 2.14 0.69
CA ASN A 117 17.12 1.16 -0.39
C ASN A 117 18.51 0.55 -0.65
N GLU A 118 19.58 1.38 -0.58
CA GLU A 118 20.95 0.98 -0.90
C GLU A 118 21.52 -0.13 0.02
N VAL A 119 20.93 -0.36 1.20
CA VAL A 119 21.37 -1.43 2.10
C VAL A 119 20.83 -2.82 1.75
N TYR A 120 19.90 -2.92 0.79
CA TYR A 120 19.28 -4.17 0.38
C TYR A 120 19.74 -4.61 -1.02
N PRO A 121 20.05 -5.90 -1.25
CA PRO A 121 20.68 -6.36 -2.47
C PRO A 121 19.95 -6.01 -3.77
N ILE A 122 18.62 -6.13 -3.79
CA ILE A 122 17.82 -5.78 -4.96
C ILE A 122 17.35 -4.33 -4.88
N GLY A 123 17.02 -3.84 -3.68
CA GLY A 123 16.66 -2.43 -3.47
C GLY A 123 17.75 -1.46 -3.97
N ALA A 124 19.02 -1.83 -3.82
CA ALA A 124 20.17 -1.03 -4.30
C ALA A 124 20.23 -0.88 -5.82
N LYS A 125 19.60 -1.76 -6.61
CA LYS A 125 19.55 -1.67 -8.08
C LYS A 125 18.62 -0.56 -8.56
N LYS A 126 17.66 -0.15 -7.74
CA LYS A 126 16.72 0.96 -7.98
C LYS A 126 16.63 1.82 -6.71
N PRO A 127 17.69 2.62 -6.44
CA PRO A 127 17.89 3.25 -5.14
C PRO A 127 16.83 4.31 -4.78
N ASN A 128 16.16 4.90 -5.76
CA ASN A 128 15.13 5.89 -5.53
C ASN A 128 13.69 5.30 -5.61
N SER A 129 13.52 4.08 -6.17
CA SER A 129 12.20 3.48 -6.34
C SER A 129 11.67 2.92 -5.04
N ARG A 130 10.56 3.51 -4.55
CA ARG A 130 9.91 3.07 -3.34
C ARG A 130 8.50 3.64 -3.19
N TYR A 131 7.60 2.85 -2.63
CA TYR A 131 6.45 3.41 -1.93
C TYR A 131 6.94 4.12 -0.67
N MET A 132 6.62 5.40 -0.55
CA MET A 132 7.08 6.23 0.57
C MET A 132 6.14 6.14 1.77
N GLY A 133 4.83 6.13 1.53
CA GLY A 133 3.81 6.13 2.57
C GLY A 133 2.51 6.82 2.16
N GLU A 134 1.70 7.17 3.16
CA GLU A 134 0.37 7.75 2.98
C GLU A 134 0.30 9.19 3.49
N ILE A 135 -0.53 10.00 2.82
CA ILE A 135 -1.03 11.28 3.35
C ILE A 135 -2.44 11.04 3.89
N ILE A 136 -2.67 11.36 5.13
CA ILE A 136 -3.94 11.16 5.83
C ILE A 136 -4.57 12.53 6.11
N ARG A 137 -5.86 12.67 5.84
CA ARG A 137 -6.62 13.88 6.14
C ARG A 137 -6.78 14.06 7.66
N VAL A 138 -6.64 15.29 8.11
CA VAL A 138 -6.91 15.68 9.50
C VAL A 138 -7.73 16.97 9.56
N ASP A 139 -8.51 17.14 10.62
CA ASP A 139 -9.31 18.36 10.82
C ASP A 139 -8.45 19.51 11.32
N ASN A 140 -7.47 19.23 12.18
CA ASN A 140 -6.55 20.21 12.77
C ASN A 140 -5.14 19.65 12.83
N LEU A 141 -4.28 20.13 11.93
CA LEU A 141 -2.90 19.67 11.83
C LEU A 141 -2.07 19.96 13.08
N HIS A 142 -2.25 21.14 13.67
CA HIS A 142 -1.50 21.56 14.86
C HIS A 142 -1.79 20.64 16.05
N ASP A 143 -3.08 20.38 16.31
CA ASP A 143 -3.50 19.58 17.46
C ASP A 143 -3.11 18.12 17.30
N VAL A 144 -3.29 17.55 16.10
CA VAL A 144 -2.87 16.17 15.81
C VAL A 144 -1.36 16.01 15.98
N VAL A 145 -0.55 16.91 15.41
CA VAL A 145 0.92 16.87 15.54
C VAL A 145 1.35 17.01 16.99
N LYS A 146 0.74 17.92 17.75
CA LYS A 146 1.03 18.08 19.17
C LYS A 146 0.76 16.81 19.97
N LEU A 147 -0.42 16.20 19.80
CA LEU A 147 -0.80 14.97 20.48
C LEU A 147 0.11 13.78 20.07
N GLN A 148 0.50 13.70 18.81
CA GLN A 148 1.44 12.68 18.36
C GLN A 148 2.86 12.90 18.94
N HIS A 149 3.31 14.14 19.11
CA HIS A 149 4.56 14.46 19.83
C HIS A 149 4.52 14.05 21.32
N GLU A 150 3.38 14.22 21.99
CA GLU A 150 3.18 13.75 23.37
C GLU A 150 3.29 12.22 23.48
N ARG A 151 3.02 11.49 22.38
CA ARG A 151 3.21 10.05 22.24
C ARG A 151 4.60 9.66 21.69
N GLU A 152 5.57 10.60 21.71
CA GLU A 152 6.95 10.43 21.25
C GLU A 152 7.12 10.19 19.73
N PHE A 153 6.08 10.38 18.94
CA PHE A 153 6.20 10.30 17.47
C PHE A 153 6.97 11.49 16.91
N ARG A 154 7.82 11.22 15.92
CA ARG A 154 8.76 12.21 15.38
C ARG A 154 8.39 12.61 13.96
N PHE A 155 8.42 13.90 13.71
CA PHE A 155 8.19 14.50 12.40
C PHE A 155 9.48 15.13 11.86
N PHE A 156 9.51 15.32 10.54
CA PHE A 156 10.48 16.21 9.91
C PHE A 156 10.15 17.66 10.30
N ASN A 157 11.19 18.45 10.57
CA ASN A 157 11.01 19.88 10.73
C ASN A 157 10.90 20.58 9.35
N GLN A 158 10.55 21.87 9.34
CA GLN A 158 10.32 22.62 8.10
C GLN A 158 11.58 22.73 7.21
N ASP A 159 12.79 22.76 7.78
CA ASP A 159 14.03 22.79 7.01
C ASP A 159 14.29 21.44 6.33
N GLU A 160 13.98 20.33 7.00
CA GLU A 160 14.06 19.00 6.44
C GLU A 160 13.01 18.80 5.33
N ILE A 161 11.76 19.26 5.54
CA ILE A 161 10.69 19.24 4.54
C ILE A 161 11.13 19.98 3.27
N ARG A 162 11.72 21.17 3.41
CA ARG A 162 12.24 21.94 2.27
C ARG A 162 13.40 21.24 1.56
N LYS A 163 14.35 20.67 2.30
CA LYS A 163 15.48 19.92 1.73
C LYS A 163 15.06 18.66 0.99
N LEU A 164 14.01 18.00 1.48
CA LEU A 164 13.44 16.80 0.86
C LEU A 164 12.44 17.14 -0.26
N GLU A 165 12.15 18.45 -0.44
CA GLU A 165 11.13 18.94 -1.38
C GLU A 165 9.80 18.19 -1.23
N LEU A 166 9.35 18.01 0.01
CA LEU A 166 8.02 17.51 0.32
C LEU A 166 7.03 18.68 0.38
N PRO A 167 5.73 18.45 0.13
CA PRO A 167 4.75 19.53 0.21
C PRO A 167 4.79 20.25 1.56
N GLY A 168 4.97 21.59 1.51
CA GLY A 168 5.20 22.41 2.71
C GLY A 168 4.00 22.56 3.65
N ASN A 169 2.81 22.18 3.19
CA ASN A 169 1.57 22.14 3.97
C ASN A 169 1.30 20.79 4.64
N LEU A 170 2.27 19.87 4.63
CA LEU A 170 2.18 18.59 5.31
C LEU A 170 2.98 18.58 6.62
N ALA A 171 2.49 17.84 7.60
CA ALA A 171 3.34 17.34 8.68
C ALA A 171 3.72 15.88 8.32
N VAL A 172 5.01 15.64 8.13
CA VAL A 172 5.52 14.35 7.65
C VAL A 172 6.32 13.66 8.74
N SER A 173 5.97 12.43 9.07
CA SER A 173 6.69 11.62 10.07
C SER A 173 8.10 11.27 9.59
N LYS A 174 9.00 10.98 10.53
CA LYS A 174 10.21 10.22 10.19
C LYS A 174 9.82 8.82 9.70
N PRO A 175 10.65 8.17 8.84
CA PRO A 175 10.37 6.81 8.41
C PRO A 175 10.25 5.85 9.59
N SER A 176 9.23 4.99 9.54
CA SER A 176 9.04 3.92 10.50
C SER A 176 10.27 3.00 10.55
N PRO A 177 10.75 2.61 11.73
CA PRO A 177 11.82 1.62 11.83
C PRO A 177 11.37 0.21 11.43
N TYR A 178 10.06 -0.03 11.32
CA TYR A 178 9.48 -1.34 11.06
C TYR A 178 9.06 -1.54 9.60
N THR A 179 8.53 -0.50 8.96
CA THR A 179 8.04 -0.54 7.58
C THR A 179 8.88 0.31 6.62
N HIS A 180 9.71 1.19 7.15
CA HIS A 180 10.42 2.26 6.44
C HIS A 180 9.48 3.24 5.69
N ASN A 181 8.18 3.15 5.89
CA ASN A 181 7.22 4.10 5.31
C ASN A 181 7.11 5.34 6.20
N ILE A 182 6.65 6.43 5.60
CA ILE A 182 6.23 7.64 6.32
C ILE A 182 4.72 7.71 6.41
N VAL A 183 4.22 8.46 7.39
CA VAL A 183 2.85 8.96 7.43
C VAL A 183 2.91 10.47 7.39
N ALA A 184 2.07 11.08 6.57
CA ALA A 184 1.93 12.52 6.52
C ALA A 184 0.50 12.93 6.82
N TYR A 185 0.32 14.11 7.41
CA TYR A 185 -0.99 14.69 7.67
C TYR A 185 -1.22 15.91 6.80
N LEU A 186 -2.40 15.99 6.20
CA LEU A 186 -2.90 17.14 5.44
C LEU A 186 -4.17 17.67 6.09
N GLN A 187 -4.13 18.92 6.52
CA GLN A 187 -5.34 19.58 7.01
C GLN A 187 -6.19 20.06 5.83
N ARG A 188 -7.41 19.55 5.74
CA ARG A 188 -8.45 20.05 4.82
C ARG A 188 -9.86 19.63 5.30
N LYS A 189 -10.87 20.30 4.82
CA LYS A 189 -12.26 19.86 4.98
C LYS A 189 -12.60 18.76 3.96
N PRO A 190 -13.62 17.93 4.23
CA PRO A 190 -13.98 16.82 3.33
C PRO A 190 -14.29 17.26 1.89
N ASP A 191 -14.93 18.41 1.71
CA ASP A 191 -15.36 18.99 0.43
C ASP A 191 -14.30 19.88 -0.25
N GLU A 192 -13.16 20.12 0.41
CA GLU A 192 -12.06 20.90 -0.16
C GLU A 192 -11.19 20.05 -1.10
N LEU A 193 -10.69 20.68 -2.16
CA LEU A 193 -9.73 20.05 -3.05
C LEU A 193 -8.41 19.77 -2.34
N ARG A 194 -7.80 18.64 -2.65
CA ARG A 194 -6.43 18.35 -2.20
C ARG A 194 -5.46 19.26 -2.93
N VAL A 195 -4.73 20.05 -2.17
CA VAL A 195 -3.70 20.97 -2.65
C VAL A 195 -2.38 20.61 -1.99
N TYR A 196 -1.36 20.40 -2.78
CA TYR A 196 -0.01 20.08 -2.32
C TYR A 196 0.90 21.29 -2.58
N SER A 197 1.35 21.95 -1.52
CA SER A 197 2.20 23.15 -1.62
C SER A 197 3.65 22.75 -1.96
N LEU A 198 3.88 22.50 -3.25
CA LEU A 198 5.17 22.05 -3.76
C LEU A 198 5.41 22.61 -5.18
N GLY A 199 6.51 23.35 -5.35
CA GLY A 199 6.98 23.81 -6.67
C GLY A 199 5.96 24.59 -7.48
N VAL A 200 6.06 24.47 -8.81
CA VAL A 200 5.17 25.12 -9.78
C VAL A 200 4.31 24.06 -10.49
N SER A 201 3.02 24.35 -10.61
CA SER A 201 2.09 23.47 -11.32
C SER A 201 2.24 23.65 -12.83
N VAL A 202 2.57 22.56 -13.54
CA VAL A 202 2.73 22.53 -14.99
C VAL A 202 2.06 21.28 -15.58
N ILE A 203 1.63 21.37 -16.84
CA ILE A 203 1.31 20.17 -17.62
C ILE A 203 2.58 19.73 -18.33
N HIS A 204 3.13 18.59 -17.94
CA HIS A 204 4.35 18.04 -18.56
C HIS A 204 3.98 17.38 -19.90
N PRO A 205 4.48 17.88 -21.05
CA PRO A 205 3.98 17.43 -22.37
C PRO A 205 4.16 15.94 -22.63
N GLU A 206 5.31 15.37 -22.26
CA GLU A 206 5.61 13.95 -22.49
C GLU A 206 4.75 13.05 -21.59
N VAL A 207 4.53 13.45 -20.33
CA VAL A 207 3.63 12.74 -19.40
C VAL A 207 2.19 12.78 -19.91
N GLN A 208 1.73 13.97 -20.40
CA GLN A 208 0.40 14.10 -20.95
C GLN A 208 0.21 13.23 -22.21
N ALA A 209 1.22 13.14 -23.07
CA ALA A 209 1.17 12.30 -24.26
C ALA A 209 1.12 10.81 -23.91
N ALA A 210 1.99 10.38 -22.98
CA ALA A 210 2.03 8.98 -22.52
C ALA A 210 0.70 8.59 -21.83
N TYR A 211 0.18 9.45 -20.96
CA TYR A 211 -1.13 9.27 -20.35
C TYR A 211 -2.26 9.14 -21.39
N ALA A 212 -2.32 10.07 -22.38
CA ALA A 212 -3.37 10.06 -23.40
C ALA A 212 -3.35 8.75 -24.20
N THR A 213 -2.16 8.30 -24.64
CA THR A 213 -2.00 7.05 -25.37
C THR A 213 -2.45 5.84 -24.54
N ALA A 214 -2.03 5.76 -23.28
CA ALA A 214 -2.42 4.66 -22.41
C ALA A 214 -3.93 4.67 -22.10
N LYS A 215 -4.53 5.87 -21.97
CA LYS A 215 -5.97 6.02 -21.74
C LYS A 215 -6.80 5.61 -22.94
N GLU A 216 -6.40 6.01 -24.16
CA GLU A 216 -7.03 5.58 -25.40
C GLU A 216 -6.98 4.05 -25.53
N LEU A 217 -5.83 3.44 -25.23
CA LEU A 217 -5.68 1.98 -25.20
C LEU A 217 -6.63 1.34 -24.19
N GLN A 218 -6.66 1.82 -22.93
CA GLN A 218 -7.54 1.33 -21.87
C GLN A 218 -9.01 1.34 -22.30
N ILE A 219 -9.46 2.44 -22.96
CA ILE A 219 -10.82 2.58 -23.50
C ILE A 219 -11.07 1.58 -24.64
N SER A 220 -10.12 1.43 -25.56
CA SER A 220 -10.24 0.50 -26.67
C SER A 220 -10.35 -0.96 -26.23
N LEU A 221 -9.69 -1.29 -25.12
CA LEU A 221 -9.78 -2.59 -24.46
C LEU A 221 -11.08 -2.78 -23.66
N ARG A 222 -11.88 -1.72 -23.48
CA ARG A 222 -13.15 -1.76 -22.76
C ARG A 222 -13.01 -2.15 -21.28
N ILE A 223 -11.89 -1.78 -20.64
CA ILE A 223 -11.63 -2.09 -19.23
C ILE A 223 -11.70 -0.85 -18.32
N ASN A 224 -11.84 0.34 -18.90
CA ASN A 224 -11.81 1.62 -18.17
C ASN A 224 -12.91 1.79 -17.13
N ASP A 225 -14.05 1.16 -17.31
CA ASP A 225 -15.23 1.19 -16.43
C ASP A 225 -15.31 -0.04 -15.51
N LEU A 226 -14.38 -0.99 -15.64
CA LEU A 226 -14.26 -2.17 -14.77
C LEU A 226 -13.25 -1.97 -13.64
N LEU A 227 -12.30 -1.06 -13.82
CA LEU A 227 -11.27 -0.78 -12.83
C LEU A 227 -11.81 0.22 -11.80
N MET A 228 -11.86 -0.20 -10.56
CA MET A 228 -12.39 0.53 -9.42
C MET A 228 -11.24 1.14 -8.58
N PRO A 229 -11.51 1.91 -7.52
CA PRO A 229 -10.50 2.41 -6.61
C PRO A 229 -9.63 1.32 -5.95
N VAL A 230 -8.58 1.77 -5.27
CA VAL A 230 -7.69 0.89 -4.50
C VAL A 230 -8.46 0.19 -3.39
N ASP A 231 -8.44 -1.14 -3.39
CA ASP A 231 -9.05 -2.00 -2.37
C ASP A 231 -8.18 -2.07 -1.10
N HIS A 232 -6.88 -2.35 -1.29
CA HIS A 232 -5.94 -2.44 -0.19
C HIS A 232 -4.48 -2.21 -0.60
N LEU A 233 -3.65 -1.96 0.42
CA LEU A 233 -2.22 -1.72 0.34
C LEU A 233 -1.49 -2.72 1.22
N ALA A 234 -0.71 -3.63 0.66
CA ALA A 234 -0.05 -4.68 1.42
C ALA A 234 1.45 -4.40 1.61
N THR A 235 1.85 -4.23 2.84
CA THR A 235 3.23 -3.98 3.26
C THR A 235 3.83 -5.26 3.83
N ARG A 236 5.02 -5.65 3.34
CA ARG A 236 5.82 -6.76 3.88
C ARG A 236 6.76 -6.27 4.95
N VAL A 237 6.79 -7.01 6.07
CA VAL A 237 7.64 -6.71 7.23
C VAL A 237 8.35 -7.99 7.72
N TYR A 238 9.41 -7.84 8.51
CA TYR A 238 10.01 -8.96 9.22
C TYR A 238 9.04 -9.57 10.23
N SER A 239 9.12 -10.85 10.46
CA SER A 239 8.20 -11.55 11.36
C SER A 239 8.28 -11.01 12.80
N GLN A 240 9.46 -10.67 13.29
CA GLN A 240 9.65 -10.07 14.62
C GLN A 240 9.10 -8.64 14.75
N ASN A 241 8.79 -7.98 13.64
CA ASN A 241 8.29 -6.60 13.62
C ASN A 241 6.79 -6.51 13.30
N ARG A 242 6.11 -7.64 13.07
CA ARG A 242 4.72 -7.68 12.60
C ARG A 242 3.77 -6.92 13.51
N GLU A 243 3.73 -7.28 14.79
CA GLU A 243 2.80 -6.70 15.77
C GLU A 243 3.10 -5.22 16.00
N VAL A 244 4.36 -4.87 16.18
CA VAL A 244 4.76 -3.48 16.42
C VAL A 244 4.54 -2.58 15.21
N ALA A 245 4.69 -3.10 13.99
CA ALA A 245 4.36 -2.37 12.76
C ALA A 245 2.87 -2.07 12.65
N ILE A 246 2.01 -3.03 13.04
CA ILE A 246 0.56 -2.85 13.08
C ILE A 246 0.18 -1.82 14.14
N LEU A 247 0.67 -1.98 15.37
CA LEU A 247 0.39 -1.05 16.47
C LEU A 247 0.86 0.36 16.16
N GLU A 248 2.04 0.51 15.56
CA GLU A 248 2.54 1.81 15.11
C GLU A 248 1.59 2.44 14.09
N TYR A 249 1.19 1.70 13.05
CA TYR A 249 0.28 2.22 12.03
C TYR A 249 -1.09 2.62 12.60
N LEU A 250 -1.66 1.81 13.50
CA LEU A 250 -2.90 2.14 14.21
C LEU A 250 -2.76 3.38 15.11
N SER A 251 -1.56 3.67 15.58
CA SER A 251 -1.27 4.88 16.33
C SER A 251 -1.25 6.14 15.47
N TRP A 252 -0.82 6.03 14.21
CA TRP A 252 -0.79 7.13 13.25
C TRP A 252 -2.13 7.43 12.58
N SER A 253 -3.02 6.44 12.53
CA SER A 253 -4.24 6.47 11.71
C SER A 253 -5.51 6.27 12.54
N SER A 254 -6.66 6.44 11.91
CA SER A 254 -7.97 6.08 12.46
C SER A 254 -8.38 4.64 12.13
N TYR A 255 -7.42 3.77 11.81
CA TYR A 255 -7.68 2.39 11.47
C TYR A 255 -7.88 1.52 12.72
N TYR A 256 -8.51 0.36 12.55
CA TYR A 256 -8.63 -0.68 13.56
C TYR A 256 -8.14 -2.02 12.98
N PHE A 257 -7.75 -2.93 13.84
CA PHE A 257 -7.36 -4.28 13.45
C PHE A 257 -8.61 -5.10 13.13
N TRP A 258 -8.76 -5.48 11.85
CA TRP A 258 -9.93 -6.25 11.40
C TRP A 258 -9.75 -7.75 11.64
N GLY A 259 -8.57 -8.32 11.39
CA GLY A 259 -8.29 -9.74 11.57
C GLY A 259 -7.01 -10.20 10.88
N ALA A 260 -6.74 -11.50 10.99
CA ALA A 260 -5.57 -12.13 10.40
C ALA A 260 -5.88 -13.47 9.74
N TYR A 261 -5.07 -13.81 8.73
CA TYR A 261 -5.02 -15.11 8.08
C TYR A 261 -3.62 -15.68 8.28
N ASN A 262 -3.52 -16.80 9.01
CA ASN A 262 -2.26 -17.52 9.23
C ASN A 262 -2.26 -18.81 8.43
N ILE A 263 -1.29 -18.97 7.53
CA ILE A 263 -1.15 -20.12 6.63
C ILE A 263 0.06 -20.94 7.09
N LYS A 264 -0.22 -22.08 7.70
CA LYS A 264 0.80 -22.92 8.39
C LYS A 264 1.91 -23.40 7.46
N ASP A 265 1.53 -24.02 6.39
CA ASP A 265 2.41 -24.65 5.40
C ASP A 265 3.19 -23.65 4.56
N GLN A 266 2.73 -22.40 4.48
CA GLN A 266 3.45 -21.29 3.86
C GLN A 266 4.22 -20.43 4.87
N ASN A 267 4.14 -20.74 6.16
CA ASN A 267 4.75 -19.92 7.22
C ASN A 267 4.41 -18.43 7.06
N SER A 268 3.16 -18.11 6.74
CA SER A 268 2.71 -16.78 6.37
C SER A 268 1.60 -16.28 7.28
N SER A 269 1.65 -14.99 7.60
CA SER A 269 0.62 -14.25 8.32
C SER A 269 0.24 -13.01 7.54
N THR A 270 -1.04 -12.88 7.21
CA THR A 270 -1.64 -11.73 6.54
C THR A 270 -2.61 -11.04 7.50
N ASN A 271 -2.31 -9.80 7.86
CA ASN A 271 -3.01 -9.05 8.90
C ASN A 271 -3.68 -7.83 8.28
N VAL A 272 -4.99 -7.68 8.48
CA VAL A 272 -5.81 -6.66 7.84
C VAL A 272 -6.23 -5.60 8.84
N THR A 273 -6.02 -4.35 8.49
CA THR A 273 -6.57 -3.19 9.21
C THR A 273 -7.48 -2.38 8.27
N LYS A 274 -8.55 -1.83 8.82
CA LYS A 274 -9.55 -1.05 8.07
C LYS A 274 -9.79 0.30 8.75
N SER A 275 -10.18 1.31 7.97
CA SER A 275 -10.60 2.60 8.49
C SER A 275 -11.83 2.46 9.38
N VAL A 276 -11.91 3.24 10.47
CA VAL A 276 -13.12 3.35 11.32
C VAL A 276 -14.19 4.22 10.64
N HIS A 277 -13.82 5.02 9.65
CA HIS A 277 -14.76 5.84 8.88
C HIS A 277 -15.41 4.97 7.82
N PRO A 278 -16.75 4.79 7.87
CA PRO A 278 -17.40 3.82 7.03
C PRO A 278 -17.41 4.23 5.55
N VAL A 279 -17.21 3.25 4.70
CA VAL A 279 -17.60 3.30 3.30
C VAL A 279 -19.14 3.35 3.24
N PRO A 280 -19.80 4.13 2.31
CA PRO A 280 -19.27 4.56 1.01
C PRO A 280 -18.64 5.96 0.96
N GLU A 281 -18.66 6.70 2.05
CA GLU A 281 -18.27 8.12 2.08
C GLU A 281 -16.75 8.34 2.00
N SER A 282 -15.96 7.30 2.27
CA SER A 282 -14.51 7.34 2.15
C SER A 282 -14.00 6.03 1.49
N LYS A 283 -13.43 6.16 0.32
CA LYS A 283 -12.78 5.05 -0.40
C LYS A 283 -11.35 4.79 0.10
N SER A 284 -11.14 4.90 1.41
CA SER A 284 -9.84 4.68 2.02
C SER A 284 -9.48 3.19 1.98
N PRO A 285 -8.41 2.81 1.29
CA PRO A 285 -8.02 1.41 1.12
C PRO A 285 -7.68 0.76 2.46
N ALA A 286 -7.95 -0.53 2.60
CA ALA A 286 -7.46 -1.27 3.76
C ALA A 286 -5.92 -1.32 3.76
N LYS A 287 -5.32 -1.34 4.95
CA LYS A 287 -3.87 -1.56 5.10
C LYS A 287 -3.62 -2.99 5.56
N VAL A 288 -2.82 -3.70 4.81
CA VAL A 288 -2.48 -5.11 5.06
C VAL A 288 -1.00 -5.22 5.42
N PHE A 289 -0.71 -5.98 6.47
CA PHE A 289 0.67 -6.30 6.88
C PHE A 289 0.89 -7.79 6.71
N THR A 290 1.87 -8.16 5.90
CA THR A 290 2.25 -9.55 5.69
C THR A 290 3.64 -9.82 6.25
N ALA A 291 3.78 -10.94 6.93
CA ALA A 291 5.03 -11.39 7.53
C ALA A 291 5.11 -12.92 7.51
N ASN A 292 6.29 -13.47 7.72
CA ASN A 292 6.38 -14.86 8.12
C ASN A 292 5.88 -15.03 9.57
N ASN A 293 5.36 -16.20 9.91
CA ASN A 293 5.00 -16.51 11.31
C ASN A 293 6.24 -16.64 12.19
N THR A 294 7.35 -17.12 11.61
CA THR A 294 8.62 -17.29 12.31
C THR A 294 9.76 -16.59 11.61
N PRO A 295 10.73 -16.03 12.35
CA PRO A 295 11.91 -15.39 11.80
C PRO A 295 12.74 -16.36 10.92
N TYR A 296 13.46 -15.79 9.95
CA TYR A 296 14.24 -16.54 8.95
C TYR A 296 15.19 -17.58 9.55
N PHE A 297 15.87 -17.28 10.64
CA PHE A 297 16.81 -18.23 11.25
C PHE A 297 16.11 -19.48 11.82
N VAL A 298 14.89 -19.35 12.34
CA VAL A 298 14.05 -20.49 12.77
C VAL A 298 13.55 -21.25 11.54
N ASN A 299 13.12 -20.54 10.50
CA ASN A 299 12.68 -21.15 9.24
C ASN A 299 13.75 -22.06 8.65
N HIS A 300 15.02 -21.60 8.68
CA HIS A 300 16.14 -22.35 8.16
C HIS A 300 16.37 -23.66 8.94
N LEU A 301 16.31 -23.60 10.26
CA LEU A 301 16.46 -24.77 11.12
C LEU A 301 15.31 -25.77 10.95
N GLU A 302 14.09 -25.28 10.86
CA GLU A 302 12.88 -26.11 10.71
C GLU A 302 12.53 -26.42 9.23
N LYS A 303 13.32 -25.92 8.26
CA LYS A 303 13.08 -26.04 6.82
C LYS A 303 11.70 -25.51 6.40
N LEU A 304 11.25 -24.42 7.03
CA LEU A 304 9.99 -23.78 6.69
C LEU A 304 10.16 -22.83 5.51
N PRO A 305 9.13 -22.64 4.68
CA PRO A 305 9.12 -21.59 3.66
C PRO A 305 9.36 -20.21 4.27
N SER A 306 9.92 -19.30 3.49
CA SER A 306 10.23 -17.94 3.95
C SER A 306 9.85 -16.88 2.89
N PRO A 307 8.64 -16.94 2.30
CA PRO A 307 8.29 -16.12 1.12
C PRO A 307 8.34 -14.63 1.42
N THR A 308 7.81 -14.19 2.54
CA THR A 308 7.76 -12.77 2.90
C THR A 308 9.12 -12.24 3.33
N GLU A 309 9.85 -12.98 4.16
CA GLU A 309 11.18 -12.53 4.62
C GLU A 309 12.23 -12.57 3.51
N THR A 310 12.10 -13.45 2.52
CA THR A 310 12.95 -13.42 1.32
C THR A 310 12.81 -12.08 0.61
N PHE A 311 11.59 -11.62 0.39
CA PHE A 311 11.34 -10.29 -0.17
C PHE A 311 11.94 -9.18 0.71
N VAL A 312 11.65 -9.18 2.02
CA VAL A 312 12.13 -8.11 2.92
C VAL A 312 13.66 -8.07 2.99
N ARG A 313 14.35 -9.20 2.92
CA ARG A 313 15.81 -9.27 2.87
C ARG A 313 16.38 -8.70 1.57
N ASN A 314 15.65 -8.81 0.47
CA ASN A 314 16.07 -8.33 -0.84
C ASN A 314 15.79 -6.84 -1.08
N TYR A 315 14.65 -6.34 -0.57
CA TYR A 315 14.15 -5.00 -0.86
C TYR A 315 14.03 -4.10 0.37
N GLY A 316 14.09 -4.66 1.57
CA GLY A 316 13.70 -4.01 2.84
C GLY A 316 12.20 -4.05 3.10
N PRO A 317 11.78 -3.76 4.35
CA PRO A 317 10.36 -3.59 4.66
C PRO A 317 9.75 -2.51 3.79
N ARG A 318 8.67 -2.81 3.06
CA ARG A 318 7.98 -1.87 2.16
C ARG A 318 6.65 -2.39 1.64
N LEU A 319 5.92 -1.52 0.96
CA LEU A 319 4.76 -1.94 0.17
C LEU A 319 5.21 -2.96 -0.88
N HIS A 320 4.48 -4.07 -0.97
CA HIS A 320 4.67 -5.13 -1.95
C HIS A 320 3.70 -4.96 -3.13
N HIS A 321 2.41 -4.77 -2.82
CA HIS A 321 1.40 -4.60 -3.84
C HIS A 321 0.33 -3.56 -3.46
N MET A 322 -0.27 -3.02 -4.49
CA MET A 322 -1.47 -2.20 -4.45
C MET A 322 -2.59 -2.97 -5.15
N ALA A 323 -3.66 -3.27 -4.44
CA ALA A 323 -4.79 -3.98 -4.99
C ALA A 323 -5.83 -3.02 -5.56
N ILE A 324 -6.26 -3.31 -6.77
CA ILE A 324 -7.30 -2.58 -7.50
C ILE A 324 -8.57 -3.42 -7.49
N ALA A 325 -9.66 -2.86 -7.00
CA ALA A 325 -10.94 -3.54 -7.08
C ALA A 325 -11.41 -3.59 -8.55
N VAL A 326 -12.02 -4.71 -8.92
CA VAL A 326 -12.69 -4.90 -10.21
C VAL A 326 -14.19 -4.98 -9.96
N GLU A 327 -14.96 -4.26 -10.79
CA GLU A 327 -16.43 -4.25 -10.71
C GLU A 327 -17.00 -5.66 -10.75
N ASP A 328 -17.95 -5.97 -9.83
CA ASP A 328 -18.64 -7.26 -9.84
C ASP A 328 -19.50 -7.39 -11.09
N GLY A 329 -19.43 -8.54 -11.74
CA GLY A 329 -20.21 -8.80 -12.96
C GLY A 329 -19.44 -9.57 -14.02
N MET A 330 -20.02 -9.53 -15.22
CA MET A 330 -19.51 -10.25 -16.40
C MET A 330 -19.50 -9.32 -17.61
N ARG A 331 -18.48 -9.48 -18.46
CA ARG A 331 -18.36 -8.83 -19.77
C ARG A 331 -18.07 -9.87 -20.84
N ASP A 332 -18.85 -9.82 -21.93
CA ASP A 332 -18.75 -10.74 -23.06
C ASP A 332 -18.81 -12.24 -22.65
N GLY A 333 -19.56 -12.55 -21.58
CA GLY A 333 -19.78 -13.90 -21.10
C GLY A 333 -18.71 -14.46 -20.16
N ILE A 334 -17.70 -13.66 -19.80
CA ILE A 334 -16.68 -14.01 -18.79
C ILE A 334 -16.72 -13.03 -17.61
N GLU A 335 -16.18 -13.43 -16.48
CA GLU A 335 -16.13 -12.58 -15.30
C GLU A 335 -15.22 -11.36 -15.52
N ASN A 336 -15.58 -10.21 -14.94
CA ASN A 336 -14.90 -8.96 -15.22
C ASN A 336 -13.40 -9.01 -14.90
N ILE A 337 -12.98 -9.69 -13.84
CA ILE A 337 -11.56 -9.85 -13.53
C ILE A 337 -10.80 -10.63 -14.61
N ASP A 338 -11.40 -11.73 -15.13
CA ASP A 338 -10.79 -12.51 -16.21
C ASP A 338 -10.73 -11.68 -17.50
N PHE A 339 -11.76 -10.88 -17.77
CA PHE A 339 -11.78 -9.96 -18.92
C PHE A 339 -10.66 -8.91 -18.82
N VAL A 340 -10.49 -8.26 -17.67
CA VAL A 340 -9.44 -7.26 -17.41
C VAL A 340 -8.06 -7.90 -17.55
N VAL A 341 -7.84 -9.05 -16.92
CA VAL A 341 -6.54 -9.75 -16.95
C VAL A 341 -6.15 -10.16 -18.36
N ASN A 342 -7.08 -10.77 -19.12
CA ASN A 342 -6.83 -11.16 -20.50
C ASN A 342 -6.49 -9.96 -21.38
N ALA A 343 -7.28 -8.88 -21.29
CA ALA A 343 -7.06 -7.68 -22.08
C ALA A 343 -5.68 -7.05 -21.80
N ILE A 344 -5.24 -7.02 -20.53
CA ILE A 344 -3.94 -6.47 -20.13
C ILE A 344 -2.79 -7.41 -20.50
N ALA A 345 -2.98 -8.74 -20.38
CA ALA A 345 -1.99 -9.74 -20.77
C ALA A 345 -1.68 -9.69 -22.28
N GLU A 346 -2.71 -9.47 -23.12
CA GLU A 346 -2.55 -9.27 -24.57
C GLU A 346 -1.69 -8.04 -24.92
N GLN A 347 -1.56 -7.08 -24.00
CA GLN A 347 -0.65 -5.94 -24.15
C GLN A 347 0.78 -6.24 -23.63
N GLY A 348 1.08 -7.50 -23.33
CA GLY A 348 2.42 -7.94 -22.91
C GLY A 348 2.70 -7.76 -21.42
N LYS A 349 1.69 -7.44 -20.59
CA LYS A 349 1.84 -7.42 -19.14
C LYS A 349 1.73 -8.83 -18.57
N GLY A 350 2.74 -9.27 -17.83
CA GLY A 350 2.77 -10.59 -17.21
C GLY A 350 1.98 -10.64 -15.89
N PHE A 351 1.53 -11.84 -15.56
CA PHE A 351 0.91 -12.17 -14.28
C PHE A 351 1.63 -13.38 -13.66
N LEU A 352 1.64 -13.48 -12.32
CA LEU A 352 2.39 -14.53 -11.63
C LEU A 352 1.78 -15.92 -11.77
N LEU A 353 0.46 -16.00 -11.95
CA LEU A 353 -0.32 -17.24 -12.08
C LEU A 353 -1.64 -16.92 -12.77
N ASP A 354 -2.48 -17.94 -12.94
CA ASP A 354 -3.87 -17.75 -13.37
C ASP A 354 -4.71 -17.10 -12.27
N VAL A 355 -5.86 -16.51 -12.64
CA VAL A 355 -6.81 -15.93 -11.68
C VAL A 355 -7.28 -17.03 -10.72
N ILE A 356 -7.13 -16.78 -9.41
CA ILE A 356 -7.48 -17.73 -8.35
C ILE A 356 -8.76 -17.32 -7.63
N GLY A 357 -9.43 -18.31 -7.03
CA GLY A 357 -10.69 -18.14 -6.35
C GLY A 357 -11.89 -18.38 -7.26
N SER A 358 -13.08 -18.18 -6.73
CA SER A 358 -14.34 -18.37 -7.46
C SER A 358 -15.47 -17.53 -6.90
N LYS A 359 -16.56 -17.43 -7.65
CA LYS A 359 -17.78 -16.77 -7.22
C LYS A 359 -18.38 -17.44 -5.97
N GLU A 360 -18.31 -18.77 -5.88
CA GLU A 360 -18.81 -19.54 -4.74
C GLU A 360 -17.99 -19.26 -3.47
N GLN A 361 -16.70 -18.98 -3.63
CA GLN A 361 -15.81 -18.56 -2.54
C GLN A 361 -15.96 -17.06 -2.20
N GLY A 362 -16.69 -16.29 -3.01
CA GLY A 362 -16.95 -14.88 -2.83
C GLY A 362 -15.83 -13.94 -3.31
N LEU A 363 -14.72 -14.47 -3.84
CA LEU A 363 -13.54 -13.68 -4.16
C LEU A 363 -12.69 -14.32 -5.26
N LYS A 364 -12.28 -13.50 -6.23
CA LYS A 364 -11.20 -13.82 -7.19
C LYS A 364 -10.07 -12.79 -7.08
N GLN A 365 -8.83 -13.24 -7.27
CA GLN A 365 -7.62 -12.42 -7.15
C GLN A 365 -6.52 -12.88 -8.12
N ILE A 366 -5.61 -11.95 -8.47
CA ILE A 366 -4.40 -12.24 -9.24
C ILE A 366 -3.35 -11.15 -9.02
N PHE A 367 -2.07 -11.51 -9.00
CA PHE A 367 -0.93 -10.58 -9.01
C PHE A 367 -0.38 -10.40 -10.42
N SER A 368 -0.15 -9.16 -10.84
CA SER A 368 0.74 -8.87 -11.97
C SER A 368 2.19 -9.19 -11.60
N ASN A 369 3.06 -9.29 -12.62
CA ASN A 369 4.50 -9.17 -12.38
C ASN A 369 4.81 -7.79 -11.77
N ALA A 370 5.90 -7.70 -11.00
CA ALA A 370 6.36 -6.44 -10.45
C ALA A 370 6.74 -5.46 -11.58
N SER A 371 6.32 -4.21 -11.44
CA SER A 371 6.64 -3.14 -12.38
C SER A 371 8.16 -2.96 -12.52
N GLU A 372 8.65 -2.85 -13.74
CA GLU A 372 10.05 -2.51 -14.00
C GLU A 372 10.41 -1.10 -13.54
N HIS A 373 9.42 -0.22 -13.35
CA HIS A 373 9.62 1.18 -13.01
C HIS A 373 9.61 1.45 -11.50
N SER A 374 8.72 0.78 -10.78
CA SER A 374 8.50 1.02 -9.35
C SER A 374 8.81 -0.17 -8.45
N SER A 375 8.95 -1.37 -9.02
CA SER A 375 9.01 -2.65 -8.30
C SER A 375 7.73 -2.99 -7.51
N LEU A 376 6.64 -2.29 -7.74
CA LEU A 376 5.33 -2.58 -7.15
C LEU A 376 4.54 -3.57 -8.02
N ILE A 377 3.77 -4.40 -7.37
CA ILE A 377 2.81 -5.31 -7.98
C ILE A 377 1.44 -4.66 -7.96
N ILE A 378 0.69 -4.78 -9.05
CA ILE A 378 -0.75 -4.53 -9.06
C ILE A 378 -1.46 -5.85 -8.83
N GLU A 379 -2.35 -5.89 -7.86
CA GLU A 379 -3.28 -6.97 -7.64
C GLU A 379 -4.65 -6.60 -8.21
N TYR A 380 -5.35 -7.52 -8.85
CA TYR A 380 -6.77 -7.34 -9.15
C TYR A 380 -7.61 -8.19 -8.20
N VAL A 381 -8.71 -7.60 -7.72
CA VAL A 381 -9.61 -8.21 -6.74
C VAL A 381 -11.05 -8.00 -7.19
N GLN A 382 -11.77 -9.10 -7.50
CA GLN A 382 -13.22 -9.06 -7.71
C GLN A 382 -13.92 -9.76 -6.56
N ARG A 383 -14.80 -9.03 -5.86
CA ARG A 383 -15.63 -9.52 -4.76
C ARG A 383 -17.05 -9.72 -5.23
N TYR A 384 -17.66 -10.85 -4.85
CA TYR A 384 -18.99 -11.24 -5.28
C TYR A 384 -20.02 -11.06 -4.19
N GLY A 385 -21.17 -10.46 -4.53
CA GLY A 385 -22.34 -10.43 -3.66
C GLY A 385 -22.11 -9.77 -2.30
N GLY A 386 -21.18 -8.81 -2.20
CA GLY A 386 -20.87 -8.15 -0.93
C GLY A 386 -20.05 -9.01 0.04
N PHE A 387 -19.21 -9.91 -0.48
CA PHE A 387 -18.29 -10.71 0.34
C PHE A 387 -17.54 -9.88 1.38
N ASP A 388 -17.75 -10.20 2.66
CA ASP A 388 -17.22 -9.45 3.82
C ASP A 388 -15.98 -10.09 4.46
N GLY A 389 -15.62 -11.31 4.01
CA GLY A 389 -14.49 -12.08 4.54
C GLY A 389 -13.11 -11.50 4.26
N PHE A 390 -12.99 -10.44 3.50
CA PHE A 390 -11.80 -9.75 3.00
C PHE A 390 -10.93 -10.62 2.07
N PHE A 391 -10.43 -11.76 2.56
CA PHE A 391 -9.72 -12.79 1.78
C PHE A 391 -10.34 -14.17 2.02
N THR A 392 -9.94 -15.14 1.19
CA THR A 392 -10.09 -16.57 1.48
C THR A 392 -8.72 -17.14 1.85
N ARG A 393 -8.71 -18.19 2.67
CA ARG A 393 -7.46 -18.85 3.09
C ARG A 393 -6.72 -19.44 1.90
N GLU A 394 -7.46 -20.03 0.99
CA GLU A 394 -6.96 -20.67 -0.24
C GLU A 394 -6.27 -19.65 -1.14
N ASN A 395 -6.89 -18.47 -1.35
CA ASN A 395 -6.32 -17.42 -2.17
C ASN A 395 -5.03 -16.85 -1.53
N VAL A 396 -5.05 -16.59 -0.22
CA VAL A 396 -3.83 -16.11 0.49
C VAL A 396 -2.70 -17.13 0.35
N ALA A 397 -2.98 -18.44 0.48
CA ALA A 397 -1.97 -19.48 0.34
C ALA A 397 -1.38 -19.52 -1.08
N ALA A 398 -2.23 -19.50 -2.11
CA ALA A 398 -1.79 -19.57 -3.51
C ALA A 398 -0.96 -18.34 -3.92
N LEU A 399 -1.42 -17.12 -3.57
CA LEU A 399 -0.70 -15.88 -3.87
C LEU A 399 0.64 -15.79 -3.11
N THR A 400 0.68 -16.28 -1.87
CA THR A 400 1.91 -16.32 -1.07
C THR A 400 2.94 -17.27 -1.69
N ALA A 401 2.51 -18.43 -2.17
CA ALA A 401 3.38 -19.40 -2.85
C ALA A 401 3.96 -18.82 -4.14
N ALA A 402 3.10 -18.28 -5.02
CA ALA A 402 3.51 -17.70 -6.31
C ALA A 402 4.51 -16.54 -6.15
N ALA A 403 4.22 -15.62 -5.22
CA ALA A 403 5.14 -14.53 -4.92
C ALA A 403 6.47 -15.02 -4.30
N GLY A 404 6.46 -16.13 -3.56
CA GLY A 404 7.67 -16.76 -3.04
C GLY A 404 8.55 -17.38 -4.12
N GLU A 405 7.95 -18.01 -5.13
CA GLU A 405 8.66 -18.59 -6.28
C GLU A 405 9.30 -17.50 -7.14
N GLU A 406 8.60 -16.39 -7.41
CA GLU A 406 9.15 -15.25 -8.13
C GLU A 406 10.38 -14.67 -7.43
N GLU A 407 10.33 -14.49 -6.11
CA GLU A 407 11.47 -14.00 -5.33
C GLU A 407 12.64 -14.98 -5.28
N GLY A 408 12.37 -16.27 -5.23
CA GLY A 408 13.40 -17.33 -5.31
C GLY A 408 14.14 -17.30 -6.65
N ALA A 409 13.45 -17.10 -7.74
CA ALA A 409 14.03 -17.00 -9.08
C ALA A 409 14.93 -15.77 -9.27
N LYS A 410 14.66 -14.66 -8.55
CA LYS A 410 15.49 -13.43 -8.62
C LYS A 410 16.80 -13.53 -7.84
N THR A 411 16.94 -14.50 -6.97
CA THR A 411 18.10 -14.68 -6.08
C THR A 411 18.99 -15.88 -6.44
N SER A 412 18.56 -16.73 -7.36
CA SER A 412 19.34 -17.83 -7.97
C SER A 412 20.10 -17.35 -9.20
#